data_1eae7946033ec760dc410579731eae40
#
_entry.id   1eae7946033ec760dc410579731eae40
#
_cell.length_a   1.000
_cell.length_b   1.000
_cell.length_c   1.000
_cell.angle_alpha   90.00
_cell.angle_beta   90.00
_cell.angle_gamma   90.00
#
_symmetry.space_group_name_H-M   'P 1'
#
loop_
_entity.id
_entity.type
_entity.pdbx_description
1 polymer ?
#
loop_
_entity_poly.entity_id
_entity_poly.type
_entity_poly.pdbx_seq_one_letter_code
_entity_poly.pdbx_strand_id
1 'polypeptide(L)'
;MCRLFAITSETPMTAMTAVKALEVMKEGHDGSGVGIFLRDLGGPFEDMKDAPILSGIFTEEGIRRLDAYMMDIGFLTKYRVSFKLPKTPPPGVPRRDIYLVRAYEYPEEWENLTAKERLRRLLSLRLELRKMGEEKKDMIVFSFWPDVIMIKEIGDPLDVASHLGLDRKDLTARIVMAQGRQNTNYAINLYACHPFFLEGFSTMTNGENTAFIPIREFLESRGFDGYMGYQSDSEVFTHILHYTQTRLGLGLPEYKHVITPLQGDAIEDHPDTEFLKHLKHTCRRMIIDGPNCVIGSLPDHSLFMVQDRKKLRPGVVGGRPGVFAFSSEVCGLDAIIPDRDKSKDFQPMHLDTVIVGSERQEVTVWSQTEKLHHLH
;
A
#
# COMPACT_ATOMS: atom_id res chain seq x y z
N MET A 1 14.53 -11.84 -3.24
CA MET A 1 14.07 -10.65 -2.48
C MET A 1 13.00 -9.93 -3.28
N CYS A 2 11.92 -9.52 -2.64
CA CYS A 2 10.87 -8.72 -3.30
C CYS A 2 11.44 -7.47 -3.95
N ARG A 3 10.79 -6.97 -4.99
CA ARG A 3 11.10 -5.71 -5.64
C ARG A 3 9.96 -4.73 -5.42
N LEU A 4 10.31 -3.52 -5.03
CA LEU A 4 9.37 -2.44 -4.72
C LEU A 4 9.60 -1.29 -5.68
N PHE A 5 8.52 -0.71 -6.17
CA PHE A 5 8.56 0.55 -6.90
C PHE A 5 7.31 1.38 -6.58
N ALA A 6 7.51 2.64 -6.27
CA ALA A 6 6.44 3.62 -6.09
C ALA A 6 6.80 4.91 -6.80
N ILE A 7 5.83 5.54 -7.43
CA ILE A 7 6.02 6.80 -8.14
C ILE A 7 4.87 7.74 -7.83
N THR A 8 5.19 9.03 -7.68
CA THR A 8 4.22 10.12 -7.63
C THR A 8 4.54 11.12 -8.72
N SER A 9 3.52 11.57 -9.46
CA SER A 9 3.66 12.51 -10.58
C SER A 9 2.49 13.47 -10.64
N GLU A 10 2.74 14.69 -11.12
CA GLU A 10 1.65 15.66 -11.42
C GLU A 10 0.74 15.14 -12.54
N THR A 11 1.29 14.36 -13.47
CA THR A 11 0.53 13.78 -14.58
C THR A 11 0.10 12.35 -14.23
N PRO A 12 -1.19 12.00 -14.38
CA PRO A 12 -1.63 10.62 -14.17
C PRO A 12 -0.94 9.62 -15.10
N MET A 13 -0.57 8.47 -14.54
CA MET A 13 0.14 7.39 -15.22
C MET A 13 -0.68 6.11 -15.16
N THR A 14 -0.46 5.20 -16.12
CA THR A 14 -1.03 3.86 -16.05
C THR A 14 -0.25 2.99 -15.04
N ALA A 15 -0.87 1.92 -14.58
CA ALA A 15 -0.23 0.93 -13.71
C ALA A 15 1.04 0.32 -14.36
N MET A 16 1.09 0.27 -15.70
CA MET A 16 2.23 -0.23 -16.46
C MET A 16 3.54 0.53 -16.16
N THR A 17 3.47 1.78 -15.72
CA THR A 17 4.66 2.56 -15.34
C THR A 17 5.44 1.86 -14.23
N ALA A 18 4.77 1.43 -13.15
CA ALA A 18 5.43 0.71 -12.06
C ALA A 18 5.84 -0.72 -12.47
N VAL A 19 5.05 -1.38 -13.31
CA VAL A 19 5.37 -2.72 -13.81
C VAL A 19 6.65 -2.72 -14.67
N LYS A 20 6.86 -1.71 -15.52
CA LYS A 20 8.11 -1.54 -16.27
C LYS A 20 9.33 -1.36 -15.37
N ALA A 21 9.19 -0.68 -14.23
CA ALA A 21 10.25 -0.59 -13.24
C ALA A 21 10.53 -1.95 -12.58
N LEU A 22 9.49 -2.73 -12.27
CA LEU A 22 9.67 -4.08 -11.74
C LEU A 22 10.33 -5.02 -12.74
N GLU A 23 10.04 -4.88 -14.05
CA GLU A 23 10.61 -5.73 -15.10
C GLU A 23 12.15 -5.61 -15.20
N VAL A 24 12.70 -4.41 -15.04
CA VAL A 24 14.17 -4.24 -15.01
C VAL A 24 14.81 -4.78 -13.73
N MET A 25 14.02 -5.08 -12.71
CA MET A 25 14.42 -5.67 -11.44
C MET A 25 13.95 -7.14 -11.30
N LYS A 26 13.55 -7.79 -12.39
CA LYS A 26 12.82 -9.09 -12.36
C LYS A 26 13.55 -10.24 -11.70
N GLU A 27 14.87 -10.21 -11.65
CA GLU A 27 15.64 -11.23 -10.91
C GLU A 27 15.30 -11.31 -9.41
N GLY A 28 14.55 -10.31 -8.91
CA GLY A 28 14.08 -10.27 -7.53
C GLY A 28 12.73 -10.93 -7.28
N HIS A 29 12.03 -11.44 -8.30
CA HIS A 29 10.74 -12.09 -8.11
C HIS A 29 10.69 -13.45 -8.81
N ASP A 30 9.77 -14.32 -8.36
CA ASP A 30 9.69 -15.74 -8.73
C ASP A 30 8.29 -16.11 -9.26
N GLY A 31 7.48 -15.14 -9.67
CA GLY A 31 6.10 -15.35 -10.10
C GLY A 31 5.12 -15.64 -8.96
N SER A 32 5.53 -15.53 -7.70
CA SER A 32 4.66 -15.78 -6.55
C SER A 32 3.62 -14.68 -6.30
N GLY A 33 3.64 -13.61 -7.09
CA GLY A 33 2.60 -12.62 -7.12
C GLY A 33 3.07 -11.19 -7.36
N VAL A 34 2.13 -10.38 -7.76
CA VAL A 34 2.24 -8.94 -7.92
C VAL A 34 1.07 -8.25 -7.24
N GLY A 35 1.33 -7.12 -6.63
CA GLY A 35 0.29 -6.21 -6.20
C GLY A 35 0.57 -4.81 -6.71
N ILE A 36 -0.50 -4.12 -7.07
CA ILE A 36 -0.49 -2.76 -7.62
C ILE A 36 -1.52 -1.94 -6.86
N PHE A 37 -1.14 -0.73 -6.50
CA PHE A 37 -1.96 0.24 -5.80
C PHE A 37 -1.97 1.54 -6.60
N LEU A 38 -3.15 2.03 -6.89
CA LEU A 38 -3.40 3.28 -7.59
C LEU A 38 -4.12 4.24 -6.66
N ARG A 39 -3.65 5.47 -6.59
CA ARG A 39 -4.23 6.53 -5.77
C ARG A 39 -4.05 7.91 -6.43
N ASP A 40 -4.86 8.88 -6.04
CA ASP A 40 -4.99 10.16 -6.74
C ASP A 40 -5.35 9.87 -8.20
N LEU A 41 -6.49 9.22 -8.34
CA LEU A 41 -6.95 8.63 -9.60
C LEU A 41 -7.23 9.69 -10.65
N GLY A 42 -6.90 9.35 -11.88
CA GLY A 42 -7.16 10.17 -13.06
C GLY A 42 -8.16 9.51 -14.01
N GLY A 43 -8.26 10.05 -15.25
CA GLY A 43 -9.19 9.55 -16.24
C GLY A 43 -10.65 9.66 -15.79
N PRO A 44 -11.48 8.62 -16.01
CA PRO A 44 -12.89 8.65 -15.60
C PRO A 44 -13.12 8.79 -14.09
N PHE A 45 -12.13 8.49 -13.27
CA PHE A 45 -12.23 8.59 -11.80
C PHE A 45 -11.86 9.99 -11.27
N GLU A 46 -11.33 10.89 -12.09
CA GLU A 46 -10.95 12.26 -11.68
C GLU A 46 -12.12 13.00 -11.04
N ASP A 47 -13.32 12.89 -11.62
CA ASP A 47 -14.55 13.52 -11.14
C ASP A 47 -15.29 12.68 -10.09
N MET A 48 -14.70 11.57 -9.64
CA MET A 48 -15.31 10.60 -8.72
C MET A 48 -14.45 10.33 -7.47
N LYS A 49 -13.59 11.28 -7.07
CA LYS A 49 -12.65 11.09 -5.96
C LYS A 49 -13.30 10.76 -4.62
N ASP A 50 -14.51 11.26 -4.38
CA ASP A 50 -15.28 10.95 -3.15
C ASP A 50 -16.13 9.69 -3.27
N ALA A 51 -16.29 9.13 -4.47
CA ALA A 51 -17.09 7.93 -4.69
C ALA A 51 -16.34 6.68 -4.17
N PRO A 52 -17.02 5.76 -3.47
CA PRO A 52 -16.39 4.51 -3.04
C PRO A 52 -16.12 3.62 -4.25
N ILE A 53 -14.86 3.18 -4.38
CA ILE A 53 -14.41 2.33 -5.48
C ILE A 53 -14.06 0.95 -4.91
N LEU A 54 -14.72 -0.06 -5.44
CA LEU A 54 -14.48 -1.46 -5.12
C LEU A 54 -13.58 -2.08 -6.19
N SER A 55 -12.54 -2.80 -5.76
CA SER A 55 -11.71 -3.62 -6.64
C SER A 55 -11.58 -5.05 -6.10
N GLY A 56 -11.59 -6.04 -6.98
CA GLY A 56 -11.49 -7.44 -6.57
C GLY A 56 -11.62 -8.44 -7.70
N ILE A 57 -11.60 -9.72 -7.31
CA ILE A 57 -11.80 -10.88 -8.18
C ILE A 57 -13.06 -11.60 -7.74
N PHE A 58 -13.83 -12.07 -8.71
CA PHE A 58 -15.13 -12.70 -8.49
C PHE A 58 -15.31 -13.90 -9.40
N THR A 59 -16.03 -14.91 -8.90
CA THR A 59 -16.70 -15.88 -9.76
C THR A 59 -18.00 -15.28 -10.29
N GLU A 60 -18.64 -15.93 -11.26
CA GLU A 60 -19.97 -15.51 -11.72
C GLU A 60 -21.01 -15.53 -10.59
N GLU A 61 -20.92 -16.46 -9.65
CA GLU A 61 -21.80 -16.49 -8.47
C GLU A 61 -21.46 -15.38 -7.49
N GLY A 62 -20.17 -15.14 -7.25
CA GLY A 62 -19.68 -14.08 -6.36
C GLY A 62 -20.12 -12.69 -6.82
N ILE A 63 -20.09 -12.41 -8.14
CA ILE A 63 -20.55 -11.10 -8.64
C ILE A 63 -22.07 -10.94 -8.52
N ARG A 64 -22.86 -12.01 -8.75
CA ARG A 64 -24.32 -11.95 -8.55
C ARG A 64 -24.66 -11.65 -7.10
N ARG A 65 -23.95 -12.30 -6.17
CA ARG A 65 -24.13 -12.11 -4.73
C ARG A 65 -23.70 -10.71 -4.30
N LEU A 66 -22.58 -10.21 -4.82
CA LEU A 66 -22.16 -8.83 -4.58
C LEU A 66 -23.22 -7.84 -5.08
N ASP A 67 -23.70 -8.00 -6.31
CA ASP A 67 -24.66 -7.09 -6.91
C ASP A 67 -26.00 -7.06 -6.12
N ALA A 68 -26.48 -8.22 -5.69
CA ALA A 68 -27.67 -8.34 -4.86
C ALA A 68 -27.46 -7.64 -3.50
N TYR A 69 -26.33 -7.90 -2.84
CA TYR A 69 -26.01 -7.31 -1.55
C TYR A 69 -25.85 -5.78 -1.63
N MET A 70 -25.10 -5.28 -2.61
CA MET A 70 -24.89 -3.83 -2.77
C MET A 70 -26.19 -3.09 -3.10
N MET A 71 -27.06 -3.70 -3.89
CA MET A 71 -28.38 -3.14 -4.19
C MET A 71 -29.29 -3.11 -2.95
N ASP A 72 -29.27 -4.16 -2.14
CA ASP A 72 -30.07 -4.26 -0.90
C ASP A 72 -29.70 -3.17 0.10
N ILE A 73 -28.40 -2.83 0.19
CA ILE A 73 -27.90 -1.76 1.08
C ILE A 73 -27.85 -0.37 0.39
N GLY A 74 -28.42 -0.22 -0.80
CA GLY A 74 -28.67 1.06 -1.48
C GLY A 74 -27.49 1.62 -2.28
N PHE A 75 -26.42 0.86 -2.53
CA PHE A 75 -25.32 1.31 -3.40
C PHE A 75 -25.67 1.14 -4.88
N LEU A 76 -25.61 2.23 -5.64
CA LEU A 76 -25.84 2.22 -7.08
C LEU A 76 -24.50 2.29 -7.84
N THR A 77 -24.38 1.53 -8.92
CA THR A 77 -23.18 1.58 -9.77
C THR A 77 -23.11 2.90 -10.52
N LYS A 78 -22.04 3.66 -10.32
CA LYS A 78 -21.74 4.91 -11.01
C LYS A 78 -20.86 4.71 -12.24
N TYR A 79 -19.83 3.89 -12.12
CA TYR A 79 -18.89 3.59 -13.20
C TYR A 79 -18.29 2.19 -13.04
N ARG A 80 -17.97 1.54 -14.15
CA ARG A 80 -17.33 0.20 -14.16
C ARG A 80 -16.22 0.13 -15.20
N VAL A 81 -15.05 -0.34 -14.78
CA VAL A 81 -13.98 -0.74 -15.69
C VAL A 81 -14.24 -2.16 -16.19
N SER A 82 -14.27 -2.33 -17.50
CA SER A 82 -14.43 -3.65 -18.12
C SER A 82 -13.07 -4.26 -18.43
N PHE A 83 -12.76 -5.38 -17.80
CA PHE A 83 -11.58 -6.19 -18.10
C PHE A 83 -11.94 -7.26 -19.14
N LYS A 84 -11.23 -7.26 -20.26
CA LYS A 84 -11.37 -8.30 -21.32
C LYS A 84 -10.28 -9.34 -21.09
N LEU A 85 -10.55 -10.33 -20.24
CA LEU A 85 -9.57 -11.37 -19.95
C LEU A 85 -9.41 -12.32 -21.14
N PRO A 86 -8.18 -12.61 -21.59
CA PRO A 86 -7.91 -13.67 -22.55
C PRO A 86 -8.41 -15.03 -22.02
N LYS A 87 -8.88 -15.90 -22.93
CA LYS A 87 -9.34 -17.25 -22.56
C LYS A 87 -8.24 -18.10 -21.92
N THR A 88 -7.01 -17.91 -22.37
CA THR A 88 -5.83 -18.61 -21.85
C THR A 88 -4.92 -17.58 -21.20
N PRO A 89 -4.73 -17.62 -19.87
CA PRO A 89 -3.77 -16.76 -19.20
C PRO A 89 -2.33 -17.18 -19.52
N PRO A 90 -1.34 -16.29 -19.34
CA PRO A 90 0.08 -16.65 -19.40
C PRO A 90 0.46 -17.75 -18.39
N PRO A 91 1.56 -18.48 -18.61
CA PRO A 91 2.06 -19.45 -17.63
C PRO A 91 2.24 -18.82 -16.25
N GLY A 92 1.79 -19.50 -15.20
CA GLY A 92 1.89 -19.02 -13.84
C GLY A 92 0.79 -18.02 -13.40
N VAL A 93 0.03 -17.45 -14.33
CA VAL A 93 -1.13 -16.60 -14.01
C VAL A 93 -2.39 -17.46 -13.91
N PRO A 94 -3.11 -17.45 -12.78
CA PRO A 94 -4.34 -18.22 -12.63
C PRO A 94 -5.46 -17.71 -13.56
N ARG A 95 -6.29 -18.63 -14.02
CA ARG A 95 -7.52 -18.24 -14.71
C ARG A 95 -8.52 -17.65 -13.71
N ARG A 96 -9.04 -16.47 -14.03
CA ARG A 96 -10.10 -15.80 -13.27
C ARG A 96 -11.33 -15.59 -14.14
N ASP A 97 -12.49 -15.63 -13.53
CA ASP A 97 -13.73 -15.37 -14.25
C ASP A 97 -13.92 -13.86 -14.45
N ILE A 98 -13.82 -13.09 -13.37
CA ILE A 98 -14.12 -11.65 -13.39
C ILE A 98 -13.10 -10.89 -12.55
N TYR A 99 -12.46 -9.89 -13.16
CA TYR A 99 -11.83 -8.77 -12.49
C TYR A 99 -12.78 -7.59 -12.45
N LEU A 100 -12.93 -6.95 -11.30
CA LEU A 100 -13.84 -5.83 -11.12
C LEU A 100 -13.13 -4.62 -10.54
N VAL A 101 -13.31 -3.46 -11.18
CA VAL A 101 -13.15 -2.13 -10.59
C VAL A 101 -14.45 -1.38 -10.83
N ARG A 102 -15.11 -0.94 -9.77
CA ARG A 102 -16.43 -0.32 -9.84
C ARG A 102 -16.56 0.81 -8.84
N ALA A 103 -16.91 1.99 -9.31
CA ALA A 103 -17.32 3.11 -8.48
C ALA A 103 -18.83 3.06 -8.22
N TYR A 104 -19.19 3.44 -7.00
CA TYR A 104 -20.59 3.47 -6.56
C TYR A 104 -21.01 4.88 -6.13
N GLU A 105 -22.30 5.13 -6.17
CA GLU A 105 -22.95 6.19 -5.43
C GLU A 105 -23.21 5.71 -4.00
N TYR A 106 -23.08 6.61 -3.02
CA TYR A 106 -23.47 6.30 -1.65
C TYR A 106 -24.99 6.10 -1.54
N PRO A 107 -25.46 5.25 -0.63
CA PRO A 107 -26.88 5.16 -0.32
C PRO A 107 -27.45 6.52 0.12
N GLU A 108 -28.68 6.83 -0.26
CA GLU A 108 -29.38 8.06 0.16
C GLU A 108 -29.38 8.23 1.69
N GLU A 109 -29.51 7.13 2.44
CA GLU A 109 -29.45 7.13 3.90
C GLU A 109 -28.11 7.64 4.47
N TRP A 110 -27.04 7.68 3.64
CA TRP A 110 -25.72 8.17 4.05
C TRP A 110 -25.48 9.65 3.74
N GLU A 111 -26.44 10.34 3.12
CA GLU A 111 -26.28 11.76 2.74
C GLU A 111 -26.00 12.67 3.95
N ASN A 112 -26.67 12.38 5.08
CA ASN A 112 -26.53 13.16 6.31
C ASN A 112 -25.33 12.74 7.17
N LEU A 113 -24.54 11.73 6.75
CA LEU A 113 -23.35 11.31 7.46
C LEU A 113 -22.17 12.24 7.15
N THR A 114 -21.36 12.51 8.16
CA THR A 114 -20.07 13.15 7.95
C THR A 114 -19.15 12.27 7.11
N ALA A 115 -18.15 12.86 6.46
CA ALA A 115 -17.14 12.11 5.69
C ALA A 115 -16.49 11.00 6.54
N LYS A 116 -16.17 11.31 7.81
CA LYS A 116 -15.57 10.34 8.74
C LYS A 116 -16.50 9.16 9.05
N GLU A 117 -17.79 9.39 9.21
CA GLU A 117 -18.78 8.33 9.46
C GLU A 117 -18.95 7.46 8.22
N ARG A 118 -19.04 8.07 7.03
CA ARG A 118 -19.07 7.32 5.76
C ARG A 118 -17.86 6.40 5.61
N LEU A 119 -16.66 6.90 5.86
CA LEU A 119 -15.43 6.11 5.75
C LEU A 119 -15.39 4.95 6.76
N ARG A 120 -15.85 5.16 8.00
CA ARG A 120 -15.97 4.07 8.98
C ARG A 120 -16.95 2.98 8.53
N ARG A 121 -18.10 3.37 7.98
CA ARG A 121 -19.05 2.39 7.44
C ARG A 121 -18.48 1.64 6.24
N LEU A 122 -17.73 2.32 5.35
CA LEU A 122 -17.04 1.67 4.23
C LEU A 122 -16.02 0.64 4.71
N LEU A 123 -15.24 0.95 5.75
CA LEU A 123 -14.30 -0.01 6.32
C LEU A 123 -15.03 -1.25 6.86
N SER A 124 -16.10 -1.06 7.63
CA SER A 124 -16.91 -2.17 8.17
C SER A 124 -17.48 -3.02 7.04
N LEU A 125 -18.03 -2.37 6.01
CA LEU A 125 -18.59 -3.03 4.84
C LEU A 125 -17.52 -3.81 4.04
N ARG A 126 -16.32 -3.22 3.88
CA ARG A 126 -15.21 -3.92 3.24
C ARG A 126 -14.79 -5.18 4.00
N LEU A 127 -14.74 -5.12 5.34
CA LEU A 127 -14.43 -6.29 6.17
C LEU A 127 -15.52 -7.36 6.12
N GLU A 128 -16.78 -6.94 6.03
CA GLU A 128 -17.92 -7.84 5.84
C GLU A 128 -17.85 -8.54 4.47
N LEU A 129 -17.60 -7.80 3.39
CA LEU A 129 -17.41 -8.39 2.06
C LEU A 129 -16.24 -9.39 2.02
N ARG A 130 -15.15 -9.15 2.78
CA ARG A 130 -14.07 -10.12 2.92
C ARG A 130 -14.58 -11.41 3.56
N LYS A 131 -15.25 -11.31 4.71
CA LYS A 131 -15.80 -12.48 5.43
C LYS A 131 -16.76 -13.28 4.55
N MET A 132 -17.66 -12.59 3.83
CA MET A 132 -18.56 -13.22 2.87
C MET A 132 -17.81 -13.99 1.77
N GLY A 133 -16.70 -13.41 1.25
CA GLY A 133 -15.88 -14.05 0.22
C GLY A 133 -15.08 -15.23 0.75
N GLU A 134 -14.51 -15.13 1.95
CA GLU A 134 -13.79 -16.22 2.61
C GLU A 134 -14.70 -17.43 2.89
N GLU A 135 -15.94 -17.17 3.30
CA GLU A 135 -16.92 -18.20 3.62
C GLU A 135 -17.34 -19.03 2.40
N LYS A 136 -17.61 -18.38 1.27
CA LYS A 136 -18.09 -19.03 0.03
C LYS A 136 -16.97 -19.28 -0.98
N LYS A 137 -15.80 -18.70 -0.82
CA LYS A 137 -14.63 -18.76 -1.73
C LYS A 137 -14.95 -18.30 -3.16
N ASP A 138 -15.85 -17.35 -3.30
CA ASP A 138 -16.38 -16.89 -4.58
C ASP A 138 -16.05 -15.43 -4.92
N MET A 139 -15.46 -14.69 -3.96
CA MET A 139 -14.97 -13.34 -4.18
C MET A 139 -13.77 -13.01 -3.29
N ILE A 140 -12.90 -12.14 -3.80
CA ILE A 140 -11.79 -11.51 -3.06
C ILE A 140 -11.87 -10.03 -3.32
N VAL A 141 -12.27 -9.25 -2.32
CA VAL A 141 -12.31 -7.79 -2.40
C VAL A 141 -10.97 -7.24 -1.92
N PHE A 142 -10.23 -6.57 -2.79
CA PHE A 142 -8.92 -5.96 -2.46
C PHE A 142 -9.08 -4.63 -1.74
N SER A 143 -9.93 -3.75 -2.27
CA SER A 143 -10.23 -2.45 -1.67
C SER A 143 -11.69 -2.08 -1.88
N PHE A 144 -12.23 -1.29 -0.95
CA PHE A 144 -13.49 -0.57 -1.11
C PHE A 144 -13.32 0.76 -0.39
N TRP A 145 -12.83 1.76 -1.13
CA TRP A 145 -12.45 3.06 -0.57
C TRP A 145 -12.46 4.14 -1.65
N PRO A 146 -12.74 5.41 -1.30
CA PRO A 146 -12.61 6.52 -2.25
C PRO A 146 -11.18 6.71 -2.75
N ASP A 147 -11.05 7.05 -4.03
CA ASP A 147 -9.78 7.40 -4.66
C ASP A 147 -8.68 6.33 -4.55
N VAL A 148 -9.06 5.06 -4.45
CA VAL A 148 -8.13 3.91 -4.32
C VAL A 148 -8.58 2.74 -5.19
N ILE A 149 -7.64 2.20 -5.96
CA ILE A 149 -7.80 0.92 -6.66
C ILE A 149 -6.62 0.03 -6.32
N MET A 150 -6.91 -1.22 -5.96
CA MET A 150 -5.91 -2.25 -5.74
C MET A 150 -6.11 -3.40 -6.70
N ILE A 151 -5.02 -3.89 -7.27
CA ILE A 151 -4.98 -5.07 -8.14
C ILE A 151 -3.93 -6.02 -7.56
N LYS A 152 -4.32 -7.26 -7.35
CA LYS A 152 -3.41 -8.31 -6.85
C LYS A 152 -3.60 -9.56 -7.68
N GLU A 153 -2.50 -10.19 -8.11
CA GLU A 153 -2.56 -11.49 -8.80
C GLU A 153 -1.28 -12.30 -8.58
N ILE A 154 -1.40 -13.61 -8.76
CA ILE A 154 -0.29 -14.54 -8.82
C ILE A 154 0.30 -14.49 -10.24
N GLY A 155 1.61 -14.51 -10.35
CA GLY A 155 2.34 -14.50 -11.62
C GLY A 155 3.43 -13.46 -11.69
N ASP A 156 4.13 -13.43 -12.82
CA ASP A 156 5.11 -12.40 -13.13
C ASP A 156 4.42 -11.04 -13.34
N PRO A 157 4.97 -9.92 -12.83
CA PRO A 157 4.34 -8.60 -12.95
C PRO A 157 3.98 -8.19 -14.38
N LEU A 158 4.85 -8.44 -15.35
CA LEU A 158 4.61 -8.07 -16.75
C LEU A 158 3.52 -8.93 -17.39
N ASP A 159 3.54 -10.24 -17.12
CA ASP A 159 2.53 -11.18 -17.60
C ASP A 159 1.14 -10.85 -17.04
N VAL A 160 1.05 -10.57 -15.75
CA VAL A 160 -0.19 -10.16 -15.09
C VAL A 160 -0.69 -8.85 -15.67
N ALA A 161 0.17 -7.83 -15.79
CA ALA A 161 -0.22 -6.52 -16.30
C ALA A 161 -0.70 -6.60 -17.78
N SER A 162 -0.03 -7.41 -18.59
CA SER A 162 -0.42 -7.66 -19.97
C SER A 162 -1.74 -8.42 -20.07
N HIS A 163 -1.90 -9.47 -19.26
CA HIS A 163 -3.13 -10.27 -19.20
C HIS A 163 -4.35 -9.45 -18.79
N LEU A 164 -4.19 -8.52 -17.84
CA LEU A 164 -5.25 -7.62 -17.36
C LEU A 164 -5.42 -6.37 -18.23
N GLY A 165 -4.50 -6.12 -19.17
CA GLY A 165 -4.51 -4.93 -20.01
C GLY A 165 -4.37 -3.64 -19.21
N LEU A 166 -3.37 -3.57 -18.32
CA LEU A 166 -3.18 -2.44 -17.39
C LEU A 166 -2.52 -1.20 -18.03
N ASP A 167 -2.18 -1.23 -19.31
CA ASP A 167 -1.75 -0.06 -20.08
C ASP A 167 -2.98 0.61 -20.73
N ARG A 168 -3.84 1.22 -19.90
CA ARG A 168 -5.11 1.75 -20.35
C ARG A 168 -5.42 3.10 -19.71
N LYS A 169 -6.02 4.00 -20.50
CA LYS A 169 -6.27 5.40 -20.09
C LYS A 169 -7.40 5.56 -19.07
N ASP A 170 -8.29 4.59 -18.96
CA ASP A 170 -9.39 4.61 -17.98
C ASP A 170 -9.00 4.01 -16.62
N LEU A 171 -7.70 3.69 -16.43
CA LEU A 171 -7.14 3.20 -15.17
C LEU A 171 -5.78 3.87 -14.93
N THR A 172 -5.81 5.16 -14.61
CA THR A 172 -4.63 5.99 -14.36
C THR A 172 -4.66 6.60 -12.97
N ALA A 173 -3.49 6.96 -12.45
CA ALA A 173 -3.33 7.59 -11.15
C ALA A 173 -2.07 8.45 -11.10
N ARG A 174 -2.01 9.43 -10.21
CA ARG A 174 -0.81 10.21 -9.94
C ARG A 174 0.14 9.50 -8.96
N ILE A 175 -0.38 8.57 -8.17
CA ILE A 175 0.41 7.68 -7.32
C ILE A 175 0.21 6.25 -7.79
N VAL A 176 1.30 5.59 -8.15
CA VAL A 176 1.32 4.17 -8.54
C VAL A 176 2.38 3.46 -7.71
N MET A 177 1.96 2.45 -6.94
CA MET A 177 2.87 1.60 -6.16
C MET A 177 2.73 0.16 -6.63
N ALA A 178 3.84 -0.56 -6.77
CA ALA A 178 3.81 -1.97 -7.15
C ALA A 178 4.92 -2.76 -6.47
N GLN A 179 4.61 -4.03 -6.19
CA GLN A 179 5.57 -5.02 -5.70
C GLN A 179 5.57 -6.24 -6.60
N GLY A 180 6.76 -6.66 -7.05
CA GLY A 180 7.04 -8.02 -7.52
C GLY A 180 7.44 -8.88 -6.33
N ARG A 181 6.61 -9.87 -5.98
CA ARG A 181 6.82 -10.71 -4.82
C ARG A 181 7.85 -11.80 -5.10
N GLN A 182 8.70 -12.07 -4.11
CA GLN A 182 9.44 -13.30 -4.01
C GLN A 182 9.00 -14.02 -2.74
N ASN A 183 8.47 -15.23 -2.89
CA ASN A 183 8.05 -16.04 -1.76
C ASN A 183 9.27 -16.65 -1.05
N THR A 184 9.26 -16.63 0.28
CA THR A 184 10.36 -17.21 1.07
C THR A 184 9.90 -18.39 1.90
N ASN A 185 8.88 -18.22 2.74
CA ASN A 185 8.54 -19.23 3.77
C ASN A 185 7.05 -19.59 3.83
N TYR A 186 6.21 -18.98 2.99
CA TYR A 186 4.77 -19.17 3.05
C TYR A 186 4.22 -19.76 1.74
N ALA A 187 3.09 -20.43 1.80
CA ALA A 187 2.37 -20.82 0.60
C ALA A 187 2.08 -19.57 -0.29
N ILE A 188 2.12 -19.78 -1.59
CA ILE A 188 1.73 -18.71 -2.53
C ILE A 188 0.28 -18.33 -2.24
N ASN A 189 0.07 -17.08 -1.89
CA ASN A 189 -1.21 -16.58 -1.42
C ASN A 189 -1.44 -15.17 -1.96
N LEU A 190 -2.56 -15.00 -2.65
CA LEU A 190 -2.99 -13.74 -3.24
C LEU A 190 -3.16 -12.63 -2.19
N TYR A 191 -3.69 -12.98 -1.01
CA TYR A 191 -3.87 -12.03 0.10
C TYR A 191 -2.54 -11.48 0.66
N ALA A 192 -1.44 -12.20 0.43
CA ALA A 192 -0.10 -11.79 0.87
C ALA A 192 0.61 -10.86 -0.13
N CYS A 193 0.05 -10.59 -1.31
CA CYS A 193 0.62 -9.62 -2.25
C CYS A 193 0.47 -8.20 -1.71
N HIS A 194 1.58 -7.44 -1.72
CA HIS A 194 1.59 -6.02 -1.33
C HIS A 194 1.14 -5.14 -2.52
N PRO A 195 0.81 -3.85 -2.33
CA PRO A 195 0.71 -3.14 -1.06
C PRO A 195 -0.47 -3.57 -0.19
N PHE A 196 -0.38 -3.25 1.11
CA PHE A 196 -1.49 -3.29 2.06
C PHE A 196 -2.07 -1.90 2.25
N PHE A 197 -3.34 -1.82 2.67
CA PHE A 197 -4.07 -0.58 2.79
C PHE A 197 -4.98 -0.59 4.03
N LEU A 198 -5.10 0.56 4.69
CA LEU A 198 -6.09 0.80 5.75
C LEU A 198 -6.39 2.30 5.86
N GLU A 199 -7.63 2.70 5.63
CA GLU A 199 -8.14 4.08 5.87
C GLU A 199 -7.22 5.20 5.32
N GLY A 200 -6.75 5.07 4.09
CA GLY A 200 -5.89 6.06 3.45
C GLY A 200 -4.38 5.84 3.62
N PHE A 201 -3.96 4.94 4.50
CA PHE A 201 -2.57 4.53 4.66
C PHE A 201 -2.27 3.31 3.81
N SER A 202 -1.14 3.30 3.13
CA SER A 202 -0.68 2.09 2.47
C SER A 202 0.81 1.85 2.69
N THR A 203 1.21 0.59 2.73
CA THR A 203 2.62 0.18 2.77
C THR A 203 2.87 -1.05 1.91
N MET A 204 4.07 -1.14 1.38
CA MET A 204 4.66 -2.34 0.82
C MET A 204 6.07 -2.53 1.39
N THR A 205 6.49 -3.76 1.56
CA THR A 205 7.76 -4.07 2.21
C THR A 205 8.61 -5.04 1.41
N ASN A 206 9.91 -4.86 1.47
CA ASN A 206 10.88 -5.88 1.13
C ASN A 206 11.56 -6.29 2.43
N GLY A 207 11.24 -7.49 2.92
CA GLY A 207 11.79 -7.97 4.19
C GLY A 207 10.95 -9.05 4.85
N GLU A 208 11.24 -9.28 6.11
CA GLU A 208 10.56 -10.24 6.98
C GLU A 208 10.40 -9.63 8.38
N ASN A 209 9.30 -9.95 9.04
CA ASN A 209 9.02 -9.53 10.41
C ASN A 209 8.97 -10.77 11.32
N THR A 210 10.03 -11.01 12.07
CA THR A 210 10.13 -12.16 12.98
C THR A 210 9.25 -12.03 14.22
N ALA A 211 8.81 -10.80 14.56
CA ALA A 211 7.91 -10.52 15.67
C ALA A 211 6.42 -10.45 15.25
N PHE A 212 6.06 -11.01 14.11
CA PHE A 212 4.73 -10.89 13.50
C PHE A 212 3.59 -11.33 14.43
N ILE A 213 3.65 -12.53 15.00
CA ILE A 213 2.55 -13.09 15.80
C ILE A 213 2.18 -12.21 17.02
N PRO A 214 3.15 -11.80 17.88
CA PRO A 214 2.86 -10.89 18.98
C PRO A 214 2.28 -9.54 18.56
N ILE A 215 2.73 -9.01 17.42
CA ILE A 215 2.22 -7.74 16.89
C ILE A 215 0.78 -7.89 16.41
N ARG A 216 0.49 -8.94 15.65
CA ARG A 216 -0.88 -9.26 15.21
C ARG A 216 -1.84 -9.39 16.39
N GLU A 217 -1.50 -10.21 17.38
CA GLU A 217 -2.31 -10.40 18.58
C GLU A 217 -2.57 -9.10 19.35
N PHE A 218 -1.55 -8.23 19.42
CA PHE A 218 -1.70 -6.90 20.02
C PHE A 218 -2.69 -6.04 19.24
N LEU A 219 -2.59 -6.00 17.91
CA LEU A 219 -3.48 -5.22 17.06
C LEU A 219 -4.92 -5.76 17.12
N GLU A 220 -5.10 -7.08 17.00
CA GLU A 220 -6.41 -7.74 17.11
C GLU A 220 -7.08 -7.47 18.47
N SER A 221 -6.32 -7.51 19.57
CA SER A 221 -6.84 -7.18 20.92
C SER A 221 -7.29 -5.72 21.06
N ARG A 222 -6.90 -4.84 20.16
CA ARG A 222 -7.30 -3.43 20.07
C ARG A 222 -8.41 -3.18 19.04
N GLY A 223 -8.98 -4.24 18.46
CA GLY A 223 -10.06 -4.17 17.48
C GLY A 223 -9.58 -3.88 16.05
N PHE A 224 -8.30 -4.13 15.76
CA PHE A 224 -7.74 -4.02 14.41
C PHE A 224 -7.67 -5.40 13.75
N ASP A 225 -8.79 -5.89 13.27
CA ASP A 225 -8.84 -7.05 12.36
C ASP A 225 -8.04 -6.72 11.10
N GLY A 226 -7.18 -7.61 10.62
CA GLY A 226 -6.40 -7.37 9.41
C GLY A 226 -7.30 -7.01 8.22
N TYR A 227 -6.95 -5.99 7.47
CA TYR A 227 -7.69 -5.59 6.28
C TYR A 227 -7.73 -6.71 5.24
N MET A 228 -6.61 -7.42 5.05
CA MET A 228 -6.48 -8.65 4.26
C MET A 228 -6.45 -9.92 5.13
N GLY A 229 -6.66 -9.82 6.44
CA GLY A 229 -6.71 -10.94 7.37
C GLY A 229 -5.35 -11.38 7.91
N TYR A 230 -4.35 -10.51 7.89
CA TYR A 230 -2.99 -10.81 8.34
C TYR A 230 -2.38 -12.08 7.70
N GLN A 231 -2.64 -12.26 6.39
CA GLN A 231 -2.08 -13.37 5.62
C GLN A 231 -0.60 -13.17 5.24
N SER A 232 -0.04 -12.02 5.57
CA SER A 232 1.37 -11.67 5.45
C SER A 232 1.83 -10.98 6.73
N ASP A 233 3.06 -11.27 7.14
CA ASP A 233 3.75 -10.57 8.22
C ASP A 233 3.91 -9.06 7.96
N SER A 234 3.84 -8.67 6.71
CA SER A 234 4.03 -7.28 6.27
C SER A 234 2.77 -6.41 6.40
N GLU A 235 1.60 -7.00 6.57
CA GLU A 235 0.36 -6.22 6.75
C GLU A 235 0.39 -5.37 8.04
N VAL A 236 1.11 -5.82 9.06
CA VAL A 236 1.22 -5.08 10.32
C VAL A 236 1.86 -3.70 10.17
N PHE A 237 2.73 -3.48 9.18
CA PHE A 237 3.34 -2.15 8.96
C PHE A 237 2.29 -1.08 8.67
N THR A 238 1.31 -1.40 7.82
CA THR A 238 0.18 -0.49 7.54
C THR A 238 -0.68 -0.25 8.79
N HIS A 239 -0.97 -1.30 9.53
CA HIS A 239 -1.78 -1.20 10.74
C HIS A 239 -1.08 -0.44 11.87
N ILE A 240 0.24 -0.61 12.05
CA ILE A 240 1.02 0.17 13.01
C ILE A 240 1.08 1.64 12.58
N LEU A 241 1.28 1.93 11.30
CA LEU A 241 1.29 3.30 10.77
C LEU A 241 -0.05 3.99 11.05
N HIS A 242 -1.16 3.33 10.70
CA HIS A 242 -2.50 3.81 10.98
C HIS A 242 -2.71 4.03 12.49
N TYR A 243 -2.35 3.05 13.33
CA TYR A 243 -2.49 3.15 14.79
C TYR A 243 -1.70 4.33 15.35
N THR A 244 -0.45 4.48 14.93
CA THR A 244 0.43 5.58 15.37
C THR A 244 -0.18 6.94 15.05
N GLN A 245 -0.67 7.12 13.84
CA GLN A 245 -1.19 8.43 13.41
C GLN A 245 -2.63 8.68 13.89
N THR A 246 -3.51 7.69 13.85
CA THR A 246 -4.94 7.92 14.13
C THR A 246 -5.33 7.71 15.59
N ARG A 247 -4.62 6.83 16.33
CA ARG A 247 -4.92 6.53 17.73
C ARG A 247 -3.99 7.25 18.70
N LEU A 248 -2.71 7.37 18.34
CA LEU A 248 -1.74 8.06 19.19
C LEU A 248 -1.60 9.55 18.82
N GLY A 249 -2.09 9.98 17.64
CA GLY A 249 -1.97 11.35 17.17
C GLY A 249 -0.54 11.76 16.81
N LEU A 250 0.32 10.80 16.47
CA LEU A 250 1.73 10.99 16.18
C LEU A 250 1.99 11.04 14.67
N GLY A 251 3.12 11.61 14.26
CA GLY A 251 3.51 11.75 12.86
C GLY A 251 4.30 10.57 12.31
N LEU A 252 4.80 10.75 11.09
CA LEU A 252 5.65 9.77 10.42
C LEU A 252 7.03 9.60 11.08
N PRO A 253 7.71 10.64 11.60
CA PRO A 253 8.93 10.47 12.37
C PRO A 253 8.75 9.58 13.58
N GLU A 254 7.66 9.76 14.34
CA GLU A 254 7.36 8.93 15.51
C GLU A 254 6.99 7.50 15.12
N TYR A 255 6.33 7.28 13.97
CA TYR A 255 6.12 5.93 13.43
C TYR A 255 7.44 5.18 13.25
N LYS A 256 8.47 5.84 12.73
CA LYS A 256 9.82 5.26 12.62
C LYS A 256 10.39 4.89 14.01
N HIS A 257 10.20 5.74 15.03
CA HIS A 257 10.60 5.42 16.40
C HIS A 257 9.78 4.28 17.03
N VAL A 258 8.52 4.11 16.63
CA VAL A 258 7.69 2.98 17.09
C VAL A 258 8.19 1.66 16.52
N ILE A 259 8.40 1.57 15.21
CA ILE A 259 8.79 0.30 14.57
C ILE A 259 10.26 -0.04 14.74
N THR A 260 11.14 0.95 14.81
CA THR A 260 12.59 0.81 14.98
C THR A 260 13.14 1.82 16.00
N PRO A 261 12.87 1.63 17.30
CA PRO A 261 13.29 2.58 18.32
C PRO A 261 14.81 2.66 18.44
N LEU A 262 15.31 3.85 18.77
CA LEU A 262 16.70 4.06 19.15
C LEU A 262 17.07 3.19 20.37
N GLN A 263 18.34 2.88 20.53
CA GLN A 263 18.88 2.03 21.60
C GLN A 263 20.15 2.59 22.19
N GLY A 264 20.43 2.20 23.45
CA GLY A 264 21.64 2.61 24.14
C GLY A 264 21.81 4.12 24.21
N ASP A 265 23.03 4.59 24.02
CA ASP A 265 23.38 6.00 24.10
C ASP A 265 22.61 6.88 23.10
N ALA A 266 22.22 6.33 21.94
CA ALA A 266 21.48 7.09 20.93
C ALA A 266 20.09 7.58 21.41
N ILE A 267 19.45 6.88 22.37
CA ILE A 267 18.21 7.36 22.97
C ILE A 267 18.49 8.27 24.17
N GLU A 268 19.57 8.02 24.92
CA GLU A 268 19.96 8.86 26.08
C GLU A 268 20.40 10.26 25.63
N ASP A 269 21.12 10.37 24.52
CA ASP A 269 21.63 11.62 23.97
C ASP A 269 20.61 12.38 23.12
N HIS A 270 19.40 11.81 22.90
CA HIS A 270 18.39 12.45 22.06
C HIS A 270 17.74 13.64 22.76
N PRO A 271 17.48 14.77 22.05
CA PRO A 271 16.81 15.94 22.64
C PRO A 271 15.45 15.64 23.31
N ASP A 272 14.72 14.65 22.78
CA ASP A 272 13.41 14.22 23.30
C ASP A 272 13.48 12.88 24.02
N THR A 273 14.58 12.60 24.74
CA THR A 273 14.86 11.28 25.34
C THR A 273 13.73 10.75 26.23
N GLU A 274 13.13 11.57 27.09
CA GLU A 274 12.05 11.14 27.98
C GLU A 274 10.79 10.72 27.22
N PHE A 275 10.42 11.48 26.17
CA PHE A 275 9.33 11.12 25.28
C PHE A 275 9.61 9.80 24.55
N LEU A 276 10.80 9.64 23.99
CA LEU A 276 11.18 8.44 23.24
C LEU A 276 11.27 7.20 24.12
N LYS A 277 11.74 7.33 25.38
CA LYS A 277 11.70 6.24 26.38
C LYS A 277 10.26 5.83 26.68
N HIS A 278 9.38 6.82 26.89
CA HIS A 278 7.96 6.56 27.12
C HIS A 278 7.30 5.90 25.89
N LEU A 279 7.54 6.41 24.70
CA LEU A 279 7.04 5.87 23.44
C LEU A 279 7.49 4.41 23.24
N LYS A 280 8.80 4.14 23.41
CA LYS A 280 9.38 2.81 23.32
C LYS A 280 8.75 1.84 24.32
N HIS A 281 8.52 2.26 25.56
CA HIS A 281 7.87 1.43 26.57
C HIS A 281 6.42 1.14 26.22
N THR A 282 5.66 2.17 25.86
CA THR A 282 4.23 2.07 25.54
C THR A 282 3.99 1.26 24.27
N CYS A 283 4.83 1.46 23.26
CA CYS A 283 4.71 0.83 21.94
C CYS A 283 5.55 -0.44 21.76
N ARG A 284 6.13 -0.99 22.84
CA ARG A 284 7.07 -2.14 22.77
C ARG A 284 6.52 -3.35 22.02
N ARG A 285 5.21 -3.53 21.99
CA ARG A 285 4.54 -4.61 21.24
C ARG A 285 4.49 -4.40 19.72
N MET A 286 4.82 -3.20 19.26
CA MET A 286 4.81 -2.82 17.84
C MET A 286 6.21 -2.68 17.25
N ILE A 287 7.24 -3.02 18.02
CA ILE A 287 8.62 -3.02 17.53
C ILE A 287 8.78 -4.13 16.50
N ILE A 288 9.21 -3.74 15.31
CA ILE A 288 9.49 -4.67 14.23
C ILE A 288 10.90 -5.24 14.41
N ASP A 289 11.01 -6.55 14.28
CA ASP A 289 12.30 -7.25 14.24
C ASP A 289 12.43 -7.97 12.90
N GLY A 290 13.63 -7.85 12.31
CA GLY A 290 13.95 -8.39 10.99
C GLY A 290 14.34 -7.33 9.97
N PRO A 291 14.89 -7.77 8.82
CA PRO A 291 15.31 -6.88 7.75
C PRO A 291 14.11 -6.36 6.99
N ASN A 292 14.01 -5.03 6.78
CA ASN A 292 12.95 -4.47 5.97
C ASN A 292 13.31 -3.11 5.33
N CYS A 293 12.75 -2.88 4.16
CA CYS A 293 12.56 -1.57 3.55
C CYS A 293 11.06 -1.40 3.35
N VAL A 294 10.50 -0.33 3.87
CA VAL A 294 9.08 -0.01 3.77
C VAL A 294 8.90 1.21 2.90
N ILE A 295 8.10 1.10 1.86
CA ILE A 295 7.60 2.23 1.07
C ILE A 295 6.11 2.33 1.30
N GLY A 296 5.61 3.55 1.53
CA GLY A 296 4.19 3.75 1.78
C GLY A 296 3.65 5.06 1.26
N SER A 297 2.33 5.21 1.31
CA SER A 297 1.64 6.48 1.08
C SER A 297 0.75 6.84 2.27
N LEU A 298 0.62 8.14 2.50
CA LEU A 298 -0.18 8.74 3.56
C LEU A 298 -1.50 9.29 3.01
N PRO A 299 -2.50 9.58 3.89
CA PRO A 299 -3.78 10.15 3.48
C PRO A 299 -3.68 11.46 2.69
N ASP A 300 -2.63 12.25 2.88
CA ASP A 300 -2.36 13.50 2.19
C ASP A 300 -1.68 13.34 0.82
N HIS A 301 -1.58 12.11 0.31
CA HIS A 301 -0.91 11.75 -0.95
C HIS A 301 0.62 11.85 -0.92
N SER A 302 1.23 12.00 0.24
CA SER A 302 2.69 11.88 0.37
C SER A 302 3.14 10.43 0.21
N LEU A 303 4.33 10.24 -0.38
CA LEU A 303 5.06 8.96 -0.39
C LEU A 303 6.22 9.01 0.60
N PHE A 304 6.50 7.90 1.25
CA PHE A 304 7.62 7.80 2.18
C PHE A 304 8.39 6.48 2.06
N MET A 305 9.62 6.48 2.58
CA MET A 305 10.44 5.29 2.75
C MET A 305 11.12 5.30 4.11
N VAL A 306 11.10 4.15 4.79
CA VAL A 306 11.84 3.89 6.02
C VAL A 306 12.57 2.55 5.93
N GLN A 307 13.71 2.45 6.62
CA GLN A 307 14.58 1.28 6.63
C GLN A 307 14.56 0.59 8.00
N ASP A 308 14.96 -0.69 8.02
CA ASP A 308 15.27 -1.39 9.26
C ASP A 308 16.51 -0.81 9.95
N ARG A 309 16.73 -1.23 11.20
CA ARG A 309 17.80 -0.75 12.08
C ARG A 309 19.20 -0.90 11.49
N LYS A 310 19.44 -1.84 10.58
CA LYS A 310 20.73 -2.16 9.99
C LYS A 310 20.81 -1.88 8.49
N LYS A 311 19.72 -1.38 7.90
CA LYS A 311 19.59 -1.20 6.44
C LYS A 311 19.96 -2.47 5.67
N LEU A 312 19.31 -3.57 6.00
CA LEU A 312 19.59 -4.87 5.36
C LEU A 312 18.88 -5.05 4.02
N ARG A 313 17.97 -4.15 3.67
CA ARG A 313 17.28 -4.15 2.38
C ARG A 313 17.58 -2.88 1.60
N PRO A 314 17.73 -2.97 0.26
CA PRO A 314 18.01 -1.81 -0.55
C PRO A 314 16.80 -0.88 -0.69
N GLY A 315 17.08 0.39 -0.92
CA GLY A 315 16.10 1.42 -1.22
C GLY A 315 16.78 2.69 -1.71
N VAL A 316 16.19 3.32 -2.70
CA VAL A 316 16.64 4.58 -3.30
C VAL A 316 15.43 5.43 -3.67
N VAL A 317 15.56 6.74 -3.51
CA VAL A 317 14.59 7.72 -4.00
C VAL A 317 15.28 8.67 -4.95
N GLY A 318 14.61 9.04 -6.03
CA GLY A 318 15.12 9.99 -7.01
C GLY A 318 13.99 10.55 -7.87
N GLY A 319 14.29 11.62 -8.58
CA GLY A 319 13.32 12.28 -9.42
C GLY A 319 13.70 13.73 -9.74
N ARG A 320 12.70 14.50 -10.05
CA ARG A 320 12.77 15.94 -10.28
C ARG A 320 11.43 16.58 -9.90
N PRO A 321 11.34 17.91 -9.73
CA PRO A 321 10.07 18.57 -9.46
C PRO A 321 8.97 18.10 -10.41
N GLY A 322 7.82 17.77 -9.85
CA GLY A 322 6.67 17.20 -10.55
C GLY A 322 6.66 15.67 -10.69
N VAL A 323 7.80 14.96 -10.49
CA VAL A 323 7.85 13.50 -10.53
C VAL A 323 8.97 12.92 -9.67
N PHE A 324 8.65 12.06 -8.72
CA PHE A 324 9.60 11.34 -7.88
C PHE A 324 9.23 9.87 -7.77
N ALA A 325 10.24 9.03 -7.64
CA ALA A 325 10.04 7.59 -7.44
C ALA A 325 10.93 7.03 -6.34
N PHE A 326 10.41 6.01 -5.69
CA PHE A 326 11.04 5.17 -4.68
C PHE A 326 11.21 3.77 -5.27
N SER A 327 12.39 3.21 -5.19
CA SER A 327 12.70 1.92 -5.81
C SER A 327 13.59 1.07 -4.92
N SER A 328 13.49 -0.24 -5.06
CA SER A 328 14.48 -1.15 -4.46
C SER A 328 15.86 -0.97 -5.06
N GLU A 329 15.96 -0.65 -6.36
CA GLU A 329 17.21 -0.51 -7.09
C GLU A 329 17.21 0.70 -8.02
N VAL A 330 18.40 1.26 -8.28
CA VAL A 330 18.57 2.44 -9.14
C VAL A 330 18.07 2.19 -10.57
N CYS A 331 18.22 0.97 -11.09
CA CYS A 331 17.75 0.63 -12.45
C CYS A 331 16.24 0.84 -12.63
N GLY A 332 15.44 0.70 -11.56
CA GLY A 332 14.01 1.04 -11.59
C GLY A 332 13.78 2.54 -11.84
N LEU A 333 14.57 3.40 -11.20
CA LEU A 333 14.54 4.84 -11.46
C LEU A 333 15.03 5.17 -12.87
N ASP A 334 16.10 4.52 -13.34
CA ASP A 334 16.67 4.73 -14.67
C ASP A 334 15.69 4.38 -15.78
N ALA A 335 14.89 3.36 -15.57
CA ALA A 335 13.89 2.92 -16.55
C ALA A 335 12.69 3.90 -16.69
N ILE A 336 12.35 4.62 -15.63
CA ILE A 336 11.11 5.42 -15.56
C ILE A 336 11.39 6.92 -15.62
N ILE A 337 12.46 7.40 -14.99
CA ILE A 337 12.84 8.81 -14.96
C ILE A 337 14.32 8.93 -15.41
N PRO A 338 14.64 8.62 -16.68
CA PRO A 338 16.02 8.61 -17.18
C PRO A 338 16.65 10.02 -17.23
N ASP A 339 15.82 11.06 -17.30
CA ASP A 339 16.19 12.46 -17.43
C ASP A 339 16.37 13.18 -16.08
N ARG A 340 16.29 12.45 -14.93
CA ARG A 340 16.56 13.02 -13.61
C ARG A 340 18.06 13.32 -13.41
N ASP A 341 18.37 14.21 -12.49
CA ASP A 341 19.74 14.40 -12.00
C ASP A 341 20.13 13.27 -11.05
N LYS A 342 20.84 12.27 -11.59
CA LYS A 342 21.27 11.07 -10.84
C LYS A 342 22.17 11.36 -9.64
N SER A 343 22.85 12.52 -9.62
CA SER A 343 23.69 12.93 -8.50
C SER A 343 22.86 13.29 -7.25
N LYS A 344 21.55 13.53 -7.44
CA LYS A 344 20.58 13.81 -6.37
C LYS A 344 19.81 12.58 -5.90
N ASP A 345 20.06 11.41 -6.50
CA ASP A 345 19.47 10.18 -6.00
C ASP A 345 19.92 9.95 -4.56
N PHE A 346 18.95 9.70 -3.68
CA PHE A 346 19.22 9.53 -2.25
C PHE A 346 18.96 8.08 -1.82
N GLN A 347 19.92 7.48 -1.14
CA GLN A 347 19.79 6.14 -0.55
C GLN A 347 19.62 6.27 0.97
N PRO A 348 18.39 6.13 1.50
CA PRO A 348 18.17 6.28 2.94
C PRO A 348 18.98 5.31 3.77
N MET A 349 19.56 5.79 4.87
CA MET A 349 20.23 4.99 5.87
C MET A 349 19.26 4.50 6.94
N HIS A 350 19.74 3.73 7.89
CA HIS A 350 18.92 3.10 8.92
C HIS A 350 18.20 4.08 9.87
N LEU A 351 18.71 5.32 10.02
CA LEU A 351 18.08 6.36 10.84
C LEU A 351 17.12 7.25 10.05
N ASP A 352 17.17 7.19 8.72
CA ASP A 352 16.45 8.14 7.88
C ASP A 352 14.97 7.74 7.71
N THR A 353 14.14 8.77 7.66
CA THR A 353 12.78 8.73 7.12
C THR A 353 12.74 9.71 5.95
N VAL A 354 12.45 9.18 4.77
CA VAL A 354 12.39 9.98 3.54
C VAL A 354 10.96 10.16 3.12
N ILE A 355 10.59 11.39 2.74
CA ILE A 355 9.25 11.73 2.28
C ILE A 355 9.32 12.59 1.01
N VAL A 356 8.37 12.38 0.12
CA VAL A 356 8.00 13.30 -0.96
C VAL A 356 6.55 13.70 -0.72
N GLY A 357 6.34 14.98 -0.45
CA GLY A 357 5.00 15.53 -0.22
C GLY A 357 4.12 15.53 -1.47
N SER A 358 2.83 15.76 -1.29
CA SER A 358 1.84 15.85 -2.37
C SER A 358 2.17 16.91 -3.42
N GLU A 359 2.91 17.95 -3.04
CA GLU A 359 3.38 19.02 -3.94
C GLU A 359 4.49 18.58 -4.90
N ARG A 360 5.11 17.42 -4.66
CA ARG A 360 6.13 16.79 -5.54
C ARG A 360 7.28 17.74 -5.92
N GLN A 361 7.73 18.57 -4.97
CA GLN A 361 8.77 19.56 -5.24
C GLN A 361 10.17 19.08 -4.91
N GLU A 362 10.31 18.35 -3.80
CA GLU A 362 11.61 17.91 -3.29
C GLU A 362 11.50 16.62 -2.46
N VAL A 363 12.65 16.04 -2.19
CA VAL A 363 12.82 14.95 -1.24
C VAL A 363 13.20 15.55 0.10
N THR A 364 12.36 15.32 1.11
CA THR A 364 12.66 15.69 2.50
C THR A 364 13.17 14.47 3.27
N VAL A 365 14.20 14.65 4.08
CA VAL A 365 14.81 13.60 4.90
C VAL A 365 14.78 14.03 6.35
N TRP A 366 14.29 13.16 7.23
CA TRP A 366 14.36 13.32 8.68
C TRP A 366 15.23 12.23 9.27
N SER A 367 16.12 12.60 10.19
CA SER A 367 16.89 11.64 10.94
C SER A 367 16.28 11.36 12.31
N GLN A 368 16.32 10.11 12.77
CA GLN A 368 15.91 9.75 14.12
C GLN A 368 16.76 10.41 15.24
N THR A 369 17.83 11.10 14.89
CA THR A 369 18.65 11.86 15.84
C THR A 369 18.21 13.31 15.99
N GLU A 370 17.29 13.77 15.15
CA GLU A 370 16.78 15.14 15.17
C GLU A 370 15.63 15.29 16.18
N LYS A 371 15.49 16.50 16.73
CA LYS A 371 14.37 16.86 17.57
C LYS A 371 13.04 16.67 16.85
N LEU A 372 12.06 16.09 17.52
CA LEU A 372 10.70 15.92 17.01
C LEU A 372 9.94 17.25 17.03
N HIS A 373 9.47 17.70 15.86
CA HIS A 373 8.81 19.00 15.73
C HIS A 373 7.35 19.06 16.18
N HIS A 374 6.73 17.91 16.48
CA HIS A 374 5.30 17.80 16.78
C HIS A 374 4.96 17.81 18.29
N LEU A 375 5.95 18.02 19.16
CA LEU A 375 5.78 18.01 20.62
C LEU A 375 5.51 19.40 21.21
N HIS A 376 4.94 20.31 20.42
CA HIS A 376 4.61 21.68 20.87
C HIS A 376 3.15 22.03 20.69
#